data_a3be1cf99dd68de99f2819996adf9146
#
_entry.id   a3be1cf99dd68de99f2819996adf9146
#
_cell.length_a   1.000
_cell.length_b   1.000
_cell.length_c   1.000
_cell.angle_alpha   90.00
_cell.angle_beta   90.00
_cell.angle_gamma   90.00
#
_symmetry.space_group_name_H-M   'P 1'
#
loop_
_entity.id
_entity.type
_entity.pdbx_description
1 polymer ?
#
loop_
_entity_poly.entity_id
_entity_poly.type
_entity_poly.pdbx_seq_one_letter_code
_entity_poly.pdbx_strand_id
1 'polypeptide(L)'
;MLFNSYVFMLAFLPMTLLGYFLLGRLPEKIQLNKVFLVLASFLFYGYNNPSYVPIIAGSILINYALSQLMLTQQKKALRLPLMLLGLFLNLGVLFYFKYHDFFFENLNGAFGLHLTLNHLALPLGISFFTFQQLSYVIDSYKRTVPRYNILDYSLFVTFFPQLIAGPIVLHSEIVPQFADVKNRHFNFDHFAPGLYAFARGLVKKVVIADTFAVAVEAGFADALTLNTAEAWFVAIGYTLQLYFDFSGYCDMATGVGLMFNIKIPINFNSPYKSLNIREFWQRWHVTLSRFLTTYVYFPLGGSRKGLARTCVNLMIVFLLSGLWHGAGWLFLLWGLMHGAASVLYRLFRKPYDGLHPALQWMINFGFIVVAWVFFRATSLTDALAIVKAMLTMNFGPLRDSITSAFALPGGFHPDGNAVYMMIWYAASLFACLGLRNTYEKTMDFRPTVCNSISTVLMILYCTLSLSSVSVFLYFNF
;
A
#
# COMPACT_ATOMS: atom_id res chain seq x y z
N MET A 1 12.18 -8.97 -5.28
CA MET A 1 13.19 -8.63 -4.22
C MET A 1 12.51 -7.78 -3.16
N LEU A 2 12.91 -7.85 -1.88
CA LEU A 2 12.32 -7.05 -0.80
C LEU A 2 13.26 -5.91 -0.40
N PHE A 3 12.71 -4.73 -0.05
CA PHE A 3 13.51 -3.58 0.38
C PHE A 3 14.25 -3.83 1.70
N ASN A 4 13.66 -4.61 2.60
CA ASN A 4 14.26 -5.05 3.86
C ASN A 4 15.10 -6.32 3.70
N SER A 5 15.91 -6.44 2.66
CA SER A 5 16.82 -7.56 2.44
C SER A 5 18.25 -7.09 2.22
N TYR A 6 19.23 -7.89 2.67
CA TYR A 6 20.65 -7.60 2.47
C TYR A 6 21.01 -7.43 0.99
N VAL A 7 20.45 -8.29 0.12
CA VAL A 7 20.70 -8.22 -1.32
C VAL A 7 20.23 -6.89 -1.91
N PHE A 8 19.07 -6.40 -1.46
CA PHE A 8 18.57 -5.10 -1.91
C PHE A 8 19.46 -3.94 -1.42
N MET A 9 19.69 -3.88 -0.10
CA MET A 9 20.36 -2.73 0.53
C MET A 9 21.85 -2.65 0.20
N LEU A 10 22.55 -3.79 0.17
CA LEU A 10 24.00 -3.81 0.04
C LEU A 10 24.50 -4.04 -1.39
N ALA A 11 23.68 -4.61 -2.26
CA ALA A 11 24.08 -4.89 -3.64
C ALA A 11 23.20 -4.18 -4.67
N PHE A 12 21.90 -4.51 -4.73
CA PHE A 12 21.02 -4.05 -5.81
C PHE A 12 20.88 -2.52 -5.84
N LEU A 13 20.53 -1.88 -4.72
CA LEU A 13 20.31 -0.44 -4.68
C LEU A 13 21.59 0.37 -4.99
N PRO A 14 22.76 0.09 -4.36
CA PRO A 14 23.98 0.80 -4.69
C PRO A 14 24.43 0.63 -6.15
N MET A 15 24.36 -0.60 -6.69
CA MET A 15 24.74 -0.88 -8.08
C MET A 15 23.79 -0.18 -9.05
N THR A 16 22.49 -0.18 -8.77
CA THR A 16 21.49 0.45 -9.64
C THR A 16 21.62 1.96 -9.63
N LEU A 17 21.87 2.59 -8.46
CA LEU A 17 22.15 4.02 -8.35
C LEU A 17 23.40 4.40 -9.13
N LEU A 18 24.51 3.68 -8.91
CA LEU A 18 25.77 3.92 -9.60
C LEU A 18 25.60 3.80 -11.11
N GLY A 19 24.98 2.71 -11.59
CA GLY A 19 24.73 2.48 -13.02
C GLY A 19 23.86 3.58 -13.64
N TYR A 20 22.76 3.95 -12.97
CA TYR A 20 21.85 4.99 -13.46
C TYR A 20 22.55 6.34 -13.66
N PHE A 21 23.31 6.81 -12.67
CA PHE A 21 23.99 8.10 -12.74
C PHE A 21 25.24 8.08 -13.64
N LEU A 22 25.99 6.98 -13.69
CA LEU A 22 27.12 6.85 -14.65
C LEU A 22 26.62 6.88 -16.10
N LEU A 23 25.59 6.09 -16.42
CA LEU A 23 24.98 6.07 -17.74
C LEU A 23 24.24 7.37 -18.07
N GLY A 24 23.77 8.09 -17.05
CA GLY A 24 23.17 9.41 -17.17
C GLY A 24 24.10 10.50 -17.69
N ARG A 25 25.43 10.29 -17.62
CA ARG A 25 26.44 11.20 -18.18
C ARG A 25 26.57 11.09 -19.70
N LEU A 26 26.06 10.01 -20.29
CA LEU A 26 26.10 9.81 -21.73
C LEU A 26 25.12 10.75 -22.46
N PRO A 27 25.31 11.00 -23.75
CA PRO A 27 24.43 11.87 -24.53
C PRO A 27 22.97 11.46 -24.42
N GLU A 28 22.07 12.45 -24.26
CA GLU A 28 20.65 12.25 -24.02
C GLU A 28 19.95 11.36 -25.05
N LYS A 29 20.38 11.47 -26.34
CA LYS A 29 19.80 10.69 -27.42
C LYS A 29 19.89 9.17 -27.24
N ILE A 30 20.85 8.68 -26.43
CA ILE A 30 21.07 7.25 -26.23
C ILE A 30 20.09 6.68 -25.17
N GLN A 31 19.61 7.48 -24.20
CA GLN A 31 18.70 7.10 -23.11
C GLN A 31 19.09 5.82 -22.36
N LEU A 32 20.39 5.49 -22.31
CA LEU A 32 20.89 4.21 -21.80
C LEU A 32 20.63 4.05 -20.29
N ASN A 33 20.61 5.16 -19.55
CA ASN A 33 20.22 5.17 -18.13
C ASN A 33 18.77 4.71 -17.91
N LYS A 34 17.85 5.08 -18.81
CA LYS A 34 16.45 4.62 -18.77
C LYS A 34 16.32 3.14 -19.10
N VAL A 35 17.03 2.69 -20.15
CA VAL A 35 17.09 1.26 -20.52
C VAL A 35 17.62 0.44 -19.36
N PHE A 36 18.74 0.86 -18.78
CA PHE A 36 19.33 0.22 -17.60
C PHE A 36 18.33 0.14 -16.44
N LEU A 37 17.61 1.23 -16.15
CA LEU A 37 16.64 1.28 -15.05
C LEU A 37 15.43 0.36 -15.31
N VAL A 38 14.95 0.22 -16.57
CA VAL A 38 13.92 -0.75 -16.93
C VAL A 38 14.41 -2.18 -16.71
N LEU A 39 15.62 -2.51 -17.15
CA LEU A 39 16.22 -3.83 -16.97
C LEU A 39 16.42 -4.15 -15.49
N ALA A 40 16.95 -3.21 -14.71
CA ALA A 40 17.08 -3.36 -13.25
C ALA A 40 15.70 -3.56 -12.58
N SER A 41 14.66 -2.87 -13.04
CA SER A 41 13.31 -3.02 -12.53
C SER A 41 12.72 -4.40 -12.85
N PHE A 42 12.95 -4.94 -14.05
CA PHE A 42 12.58 -6.32 -14.37
C PHE A 42 13.37 -7.35 -13.55
N LEU A 43 14.67 -7.11 -13.31
CA LEU A 43 15.46 -7.95 -12.42
C LEU A 43 14.92 -7.93 -10.98
N PHE A 44 14.59 -6.75 -10.46
CA PHE A 44 13.98 -6.59 -9.14
C PHE A 44 12.65 -7.36 -9.03
N TYR A 45 11.80 -7.24 -10.05
CA TYR A 45 10.49 -7.88 -10.11
C TYR A 45 10.59 -9.42 -10.21
N GLY A 46 11.42 -9.90 -11.13
CA GLY A 46 11.61 -11.32 -11.40
C GLY A 46 12.52 -12.06 -10.40
N TYR A 47 13.12 -11.35 -9.45
CA TYR A 47 14.12 -11.93 -8.54
C TYR A 47 13.62 -13.18 -7.78
N ASN A 48 12.40 -13.14 -7.26
CA ASN A 48 11.82 -14.26 -6.53
C ASN A 48 11.11 -15.27 -7.44
N ASN A 49 10.51 -14.78 -8.53
CA ASN A 49 9.81 -15.62 -9.50
C ASN A 49 9.91 -15.03 -10.91
N PRO A 50 10.85 -15.50 -11.73
CA PRO A 50 11.04 -15.01 -13.11
C PRO A 50 9.82 -15.22 -14.01
N SER A 51 8.94 -16.20 -13.71
CA SER A 51 7.74 -16.48 -14.52
C SER A 51 6.74 -15.32 -14.57
N TYR A 52 6.83 -14.37 -13.64
CA TYR A 52 5.96 -13.20 -13.65
C TYR A 52 6.42 -12.10 -14.61
N VAL A 53 7.70 -12.10 -15.03
CA VAL A 53 8.24 -11.07 -15.95
C VAL A 53 7.52 -11.07 -17.29
N PRO A 54 7.27 -12.21 -17.97
CA PRO A 54 6.50 -12.22 -19.22
C PRO A 54 5.10 -11.63 -19.08
N ILE A 55 4.44 -11.80 -17.92
CA ILE A 55 3.07 -11.29 -17.67
C ILE A 55 3.07 -9.77 -17.70
N ILE A 56 3.95 -9.13 -16.91
CA ILE A 56 4.01 -7.67 -16.87
C ILE A 56 4.54 -7.11 -18.18
N ALA A 57 5.54 -7.74 -18.83
CA ALA A 57 6.07 -7.32 -20.12
C ALA A 57 5.00 -7.39 -21.23
N GLY A 58 4.26 -8.50 -21.31
CA GLY A 58 3.14 -8.66 -22.24
C GLY A 58 2.04 -7.61 -22.00
N SER A 59 1.70 -7.38 -20.72
CA SER A 59 0.73 -6.35 -20.34
C SER A 59 1.17 -4.95 -20.77
N ILE A 60 2.46 -4.59 -20.58
CA ILE A 60 3.03 -3.32 -21.04
C ILE A 60 2.90 -3.18 -22.56
N LEU A 61 3.31 -4.18 -23.33
CA LEU A 61 3.27 -4.13 -24.78
C LEU A 61 1.84 -3.97 -25.32
N ILE A 62 0.89 -4.74 -24.81
CA ILE A 62 -0.51 -4.69 -25.21
C ILE A 62 -1.12 -3.32 -24.90
N ASN A 63 -0.98 -2.84 -23.66
CA ASN A 63 -1.57 -1.57 -23.25
C ASN A 63 -0.92 -0.38 -23.97
N TYR A 64 0.40 -0.44 -24.21
CA TYR A 64 1.09 0.55 -25.02
C TYR A 64 0.54 0.59 -26.45
N ALA A 65 0.45 -0.57 -27.12
CA ALA A 65 -0.07 -0.65 -28.47
C ALA A 65 -1.50 -0.12 -28.59
N LEU A 66 -2.41 -0.54 -27.69
CA LEU A 66 -3.79 -0.06 -27.64
C LEU A 66 -3.86 1.46 -27.42
N SER A 67 -3.02 1.99 -26.52
CA SER A 67 -2.98 3.42 -26.24
C SER A 67 -2.45 4.21 -27.43
N GLN A 68 -1.39 3.74 -28.12
CA GLN A 68 -0.92 4.38 -29.34
C GLN A 68 -1.98 4.37 -30.44
N LEU A 69 -2.68 3.26 -30.63
CA LEU A 69 -3.80 3.17 -31.58
C LEU A 69 -4.91 4.16 -31.24
N MET A 70 -5.31 4.28 -29.95
CA MET A 70 -6.31 5.27 -29.52
C MET A 70 -5.86 6.71 -29.79
N LEU A 71 -4.60 7.04 -29.55
CA LEU A 71 -4.05 8.38 -29.74
C LEU A 71 -3.95 8.78 -31.22
N THR A 72 -3.89 7.82 -32.18
CA THR A 72 -3.97 8.11 -33.61
C THR A 72 -5.39 8.37 -34.08
N GLN A 73 -6.42 7.79 -33.42
CA GLN A 73 -7.82 7.91 -33.84
C GLN A 73 -8.43 9.25 -33.46
N GLN A 74 -8.97 9.99 -34.42
CA GLN A 74 -9.70 11.25 -34.16
C GLN A 74 -11.11 11.00 -33.62
N LYS A 75 -11.83 10.04 -34.19
CA LYS A 75 -13.23 9.74 -33.82
C LYS A 75 -13.30 9.00 -32.50
N LYS A 76 -14.12 9.52 -31.56
CA LYS A 76 -14.37 8.92 -30.23
C LYS A 76 -14.95 7.50 -30.36
N ALA A 77 -15.82 7.28 -31.35
CA ALA A 77 -16.43 5.98 -31.60
C ALA A 77 -15.41 4.87 -31.90
N LEU A 78 -14.26 5.20 -32.56
CA LEU A 78 -13.21 4.23 -32.86
C LEU A 78 -12.28 3.98 -31.66
N ARG A 79 -12.20 4.92 -30.71
CA ARG A 79 -11.39 4.78 -29.49
C ARG A 79 -12.11 3.94 -28.42
N LEU A 80 -13.46 3.98 -28.38
CA LEU A 80 -14.23 3.29 -27.36
C LEU A 80 -13.99 1.76 -27.34
N PRO A 81 -14.06 1.02 -28.48
CA PRO A 81 -13.80 -0.42 -28.47
C PRO A 81 -12.36 -0.75 -28.06
N LEU A 82 -11.37 0.08 -28.42
CA LEU A 82 -9.97 -0.11 -27.99
C LEU A 82 -9.81 0.08 -26.48
N MET A 83 -10.49 1.08 -25.91
CA MET A 83 -10.50 1.28 -24.46
C MET A 83 -11.17 0.08 -23.76
N LEU A 84 -12.35 -0.35 -24.23
CA LEU A 84 -13.06 -1.49 -23.63
C LEU A 84 -12.23 -2.78 -23.73
N LEU A 85 -11.53 -3.00 -24.84
CA LEU A 85 -10.60 -4.12 -24.96
C LEU A 85 -9.46 -4.02 -23.95
N GLY A 86 -8.86 -2.83 -23.77
CA GLY A 86 -7.82 -2.61 -22.77
C GLY A 86 -8.33 -2.85 -21.35
N LEU A 87 -9.54 -2.39 -21.00
CA LEU A 87 -10.17 -2.67 -19.71
C LEU A 87 -10.39 -4.18 -19.52
N PHE A 88 -10.96 -4.84 -20.54
CA PHE A 88 -11.24 -6.28 -20.50
C PHE A 88 -9.97 -7.12 -20.31
N LEU A 89 -8.89 -6.82 -21.04
CA LEU A 89 -7.63 -7.55 -20.92
C LEU A 89 -6.99 -7.35 -19.55
N ASN A 90 -6.91 -6.12 -19.04
CA ASN A 90 -6.33 -5.85 -17.73
C ASN A 90 -7.14 -6.48 -16.59
N LEU A 91 -8.46 -6.30 -16.61
CA LEU A 91 -9.36 -6.88 -15.59
C LEU A 91 -9.46 -8.40 -15.75
N GLY A 92 -9.38 -8.93 -16.97
CA GLY A 92 -9.40 -10.37 -17.26
C GLY A 92 -8.16 -11.08 -16.69
N VAL A 93 -6.97 -10.51 -16.87
CA VAL A 93 -5.74 -11.04 -16.26
C VAL A 93 -5.81 -10.96 -14.74
N LEU A 94 -6.28 -9.83 -14.19
CA LEU A 94 -6.47 -9.69 -12.75
C LEU A 94 -7.50 -10.69 -12.21
N PHE A 95 -8.62 -10.90 -12.92
CA PHE A 95 -9.64 -11.89 -12.57
C PHE A 95 -9.04 -13.29 -12.55
N TYR A 96 -8.30 -13.68 -13.58
CA TYR A 96 -7.72 -15.01 -13.71
C TYR A 96 -6.77 -15.36 -12.57
N PHE A 97 -5.90 -14.43 -12.15
CA PHE A 97 -4.93 -14.70 -11.08
C PHE A 97 -5.48 -14.47 -9.67
N LYS A 98 -6.42 -13.54 -9.48
CA LYS A 98 -6.86 -13.13 -8.14
C LYS A 98 -8.26 -13.60 -7.76
N TYR A 99 -9.20 -13.60 -8.71
CA TYR A 99 -10.61 -13.82 -8.38
C TYR A 99 -11.19 -15.12 -8.90
N HIS A 100 -10.48 -15.84 -9.75
CA HIS A 100 -10.94 -17.08 -10.39
C HIS A 100 -11.44 -18.08 -9.35
N ASP A 101 -10.58 -18.46 -8.40
CA ASP A 101 -10.90 -19.50 -7.43
C ASP A 101 -12.03 -19.07 -6.50
N PHE A 102 -12.01 -17.83 -6.00
CA PHE A 102 -13.11 -17.30 -5.21
C PHE A 102 -14.45 -17.31 -5.96
N PHE A 103 -14.46 -16.96 -7.24
CA PHE A 103 -15.67 -16.95 -8.05
C PHE A 103 -16.20 -18.38 -8.28
N PHE A 104 -15.32 -19.31 -8.70
CA PHE A 104 -15.73 -20.68 -8.97
C PHE A 104 -16.07 -21.47 -7.70
N GLU A 105 -15.42 -21.21 -6.58
CA GLU A 105 -15.77 -21.78 -5.28
C GLU A 105 -17.18 -21.38 -4.85
N ASN A 106 -17.54 -20.09 -5.01
CA ASN A 106 -18.91 -19.64 -4.74
C ASN A 106 -19.95 -20.25 -5.68
N LEU A 107 -19.63 -20.41 -6.98
CA LEU A 107 -20.52 -21.11 -7.92
C LEU A 107 -20.70 -22.59 -7.56
N ASN A 108 -19.61 -23.26 -7.22
CA ASN A 108 -19.66 -24.67 -6.77
C ASN A 108 -20.55 -24.80 -5.53
N GLY A 109 -20.38 -23.92 -4.54
CA GLY A 109 -21.19 -23.95 -3.33
C GLY A 109 -22.67 -23.62 -3.55
N ALA A 110 -22.98 -22.65 -4.45
CA ALA A 110 -24.34 -22.21 -4.68
C ALA A 110 -25.15 -23.15 -5.58
N PHE A 111 -24.50 -23.80 -6.55
CA PHE A 111 -25.18 -24.57 -7.61
C PHE A 111 -24.78 -26.05 -7.61
N GLY A 112 -23.94 -26.53 -6.67
CA GLY A 112 -23.47 -27.90 -6.64
C GLY A 112 -22.60 -28.29 -7.84
N LEU A 113 -21.91 -27.30 -8.45
CA LEU A 113 -21.04 -27.52 -9.59
C LEU A 113 -19.67 -28.05 -9.09
N HIS A 114 -18.91 -28.66 -9.99
CA HIS A 114 -17.56 -29.18 -9.73
C HIS A 114 -16.54 -28.50 -10.66
N LEU A 115 -16.59 -27.16 -10.72
CA LEU A 115 -15.65 -26.36 -11.50
C LEU A 115 -14.28 -26.43 -10.87
N THR A 116 -13.25 -26.58 -11.70
CA THR A 116 -11.84 -26.71 -11.26
C THR A 116 -11.31 -25.40 -10.70
N LEU A 117 -10.66 -25.48 -9.55
CA LEU A 117 -9.89 -24.36 -8.96
C LEU A 117 -8.44 -24.45 -9.45
N ASN A 118 -7.84 -23.33 -9.78
CA ASN A 118 -6.49 -23.30 -10.36
C ASN A 118 -5.38 -23.17 -9.33
N HIS A 119 -5.67 -22.66 -8.13
CA HIS A 119 -4.72 -22.40 -7.04
C HIS A 119 -3.45 -21.68 -7.50
N LEU A 120 -3.61 -20.67 -8.39
CA LEU A 120 -2.51 -19.93 -8.96
C LEU A 120 -1.88 -19.00 -7.94
N ALA A 121 -0.55 -19.00 -7.87
CA ALA A 121 0.17 -18.00 -7.10
C ALA A 121 -0.04 -16.60 -7.72
N LEU A 122 -0.44 -15.65 -6.90
CA LEU A 122 -0.71 -14.27 -7.34
C LEU A 122 0.60 -13.59 -7.75
N PRO A 123 0.72 -13.06 -8.99
CA PRO A 123 1.88 -12.28 -9.39
C PRO A 123 1.99 -11.01 -8.53
N LEU A 124 3.16 -10.80 -7.94
CA LEU A 124 3.41 -9.65 -7.08
C LEU A 124 3.07 -8.33 -7.78
N GLY A 125 2.33 -7.46 -7.10
CA GLY A 125 1.98 -6.13 -7.60
C GLY A 125 0.98 -6.12 -8.76
N ILE A 126 0.35 -7.26 -9.14
CA ILE A 126 -0.61 -7.30 -10.26
C ILE A 126 -1.75 -6.30 -10.07
N SER A 127 -2.28 -6.16 -8.87
CA SER A 127 -3.35 -5.20 -8.56
C SER A 127 -2.88 -3.75 -8.76
N PHE A 128 -1.62 -3.44 -8.44
CA PHE A 128 -1.03 -2.10 -8.54
C PHE A 128 -0.75 -1.72 -9.99
N PHE A 129 0.02 -2.53 -10.73
CA PHE A 129 0.31 -2.20 -12.12
C PHE A 129 -0.93 -2.27 -13.02
N THR A 130 -1.94 -3.08 -12.68
CA THR A 130 -3.24 -3.06 -13.35
C THR A 130 -3.89 -1.68 -13.23
N PHE A 131 -3.95 -1.10 -12.03
CA PHE A 131 -4.53 0.24 -11.85
C PHE A 131 -3.75 1.33 -12.57
N GLN A 132 -2.42 1.28 -12.56
CA GLN A 132 -1.59 2.20 -13.33
C GLN A 132 -1.92 2.13 -14.83
N GLN A 133 -1.99 0.92 -15.39
CA GLN A 133 -2.28 0.73 -16.81
C GLN A 133 -3.73 1.08 -17.17
N LEU A 134 -4.69 0.75 -16.31
CA LEU A 134 -6.09 1.19 -16.48
C LEU A 134 -6.20 2.72 -16.54
N SER A 135 -5.49 3.43 -15.65
CA SER A 135 -5.47 4.89 -15.68
C SER A 135 -4.97 5.42 -17.03
N TYR A 136 -3.86 4.86 -17.53
CA TYR A 136 -3.28 5.28 -18.79
C TYR A 136 -4.17 4.97 -19.99
N VAL A 137 -4.81 3.79 -20.03
CA VAL A 137 -5.77 3.40 -21.09
C VAL A 137 -6.99 4.34 -21.11
N ILE A 138 -7.57 4.64 -19.94
CA ILE A 138 -8.72 5.54 -19.82
C ILE A 138 -8.32 6.98 -20.21
N ASP A 139 -7.17 7.44 -19.79
CA ASP A 139 -6.69 8.80 -20.10
C ASP A 139 -6.29 8.94 -21.58
N SER A 140 -5.79 7.86 -22.21
CA SER A 140 -5.57 7.79 -23.66
C SER A 140 -6.87 7.90 -24.45
N TYR A 141 -7.94 7.23 -23.99
CA TYR A 141 -9.28 7.39 -24.57
C TYR A 141 -9.78 8.83 -24.47
N LYS A 142 -9.58 9.50 -23.33
CA LYS A 142 -9.95 10.90 -23.10
C LYS A 142 -9.03 11.89 -23.84
N ARG A 143 -7.89 11.44 -24.36
CA ARG A 143 -6.83 12.28 -24.96
C ARG A 143 -6.22 13.29 -24.00
N THR A 144 -6.15 12.96 -22.74
CA THR A 144 -5.46 13.77 -21.72
C THR A 144 -3.98 13.39 -21.58
N VAL A 145 -3.51 12.41 -22.36
CA VAL A 145 -2.14 11.88 -22.33
C VAL A 145 -1.36 12.32 -23.56
N PRO A 146 -0.12 12.80 -23.43
CA PRO A 146 0.78 12.95 -24.57
C PRO A 146 1.24 11.58 -25.09
N ARG A 147 1.78 11.55 -26.31
CA ARG A 147 2.37 10.32 -26.83
C ARG A 147 3.73 10.09 -26.16
N TYR A 148 3.80 9.06 -25.34
CA TYR A 148 5.07 8.58 -24.78
C TYR A 148 5.71 7.55 -25.73
N ASN A 149 7.03 7.43 -25.69
CA ASN A 149 7.72 6.29 -26.28
C ASN A 149 7.59 5.06 -25.38
N ILE A 150 7.91 3.88 -25.92
CA ILE A 150 7.78 2.61 -25.17
C ILE A 150 8.66 2.58 -23.92
N LEU A 151 9.83 3.22 -23.94
CA LEU A 151 10.76 3.22 -22.83
C LEU A 151 10.22 4.04 -21.64
N ASP A 152 9.68 5.23 -21.91
CA ASP A 152 9.05 6.08 -20.89
C ASP A 152 7.79 5.43 -20.31
N TYR A 153 6.99 4.78 -21.15
CA TYR A 153 5.84 4.01 -20.69
C TYR A 153 6.25 2.80 -19.84
N SER A 154 7.30 2.08 -20.27
CA SER A 154 7.82 0.94 -19.48
C SER A 154 8.31 1.40 -18.11
N LEU A 155 9.03 2.52 -18.01
CA LEU A 155 9.45 3.10 -16.73
C LEU A 155 8.26 3.49 -15.85
N PHE A 156 7.21 4.08 -16.43
CA PHE A 156 5.99 4.40 -15.69
C PHE A 156 5.40 3.17 -15.00
N VAL A 157 5.39 2.02 -15.67
CA VAL A 157 4.82 0.79 -15.12
C VAL A 157 5.81 0.05 -14.22
N THR A 158 7.09 -0.05 -14.63
CA THR A 158 8.06 -0.96 -14.01
C THR A 158 8.96 -0.33 -12.97
N PHE A 159 9.00 0.99 -12.81
CA PHE A 159 9.93 1.64 -11.88
C PHE A 159 9.88 0.98 -10.50
N PHE A 160 10.93 0.25 -10.16
CA PHE A 160 10.93 -0.75 -9.08
C PHE A 160 10.55 -0.19 -7.71
N PRO A 161 10.81 1.10 -7.34
CA PRO A 161 10.42 1.59 -6.03
C PRO A 161 8.90 1.55 -5.78
N GLN A 162 8.10 1.76 -6.81
CA GLN A 162 6.63 1.79 -6.70
C GLN A 162 5.94 0.50 -7.16
N LEU A 163 6.64 -0.35 -7.95
CA LEU A 163 6.04 -1.42 -8.77
C LEU A 163 5.19 -2.40 -7.98
N ILE A 164 5.66 -2.87 -6.81
CA ILE A 164 5.05 -4.02 -6.12
C ILE A 164 3.90 -3.57 -5.21
N ALA A 165 4.16 -2.67 -4.26
CA ALA A 165 3.18 -2.17 -3.28
C ALA A 165 3.40 -0.68 -2.94
N GLY A 166 4.09 0.05 -3.80
CA GLY A 166 4.32 1.48 -3.65
C GLY A 166 3.06 2.32 -3.87
N PRO A 167 3.15 3.64 -3.71
CA PRO A 167 2.06 4.54 -4.07
C PRO A 167 1.64 4.36 -5.53
N ILE A 168 0.34 4.33 -5.81
CA ILE A 168 -0.20 4.26 -7.17
C ILE A 168 0.05 5.60 -7.86
N VAL A 169 1.02 5.67 -8.75
CA VAL A 169 1.35 6.88 -9.49
C VAL A 169 0.55 6.99 -10.78
N LEU A 170 0.35 8.21 -11.24
CA LEU A 170 -0.17 8.50 -12.57
C LEU A 170 0.98 8.80 -13.53
N HIS A 171 0.79 8.50 -14.82
CA HIS A 171 1.78 8.77 -15.86
C HIS A 171 2.22 10.24 -15.87
N SER A 172 1.30 11.17 -15.62
CA SER A 172 1.56 12.62 -15.57
C SER A 172 2.44 13.06 -14.41
N GLU A 173 2.58 12.24 -13.37
CA GLU A 173 3.40 12.55 -12.20
C GLU A 173 4.85 12.09 -12.38
N ILE A 174 5.06 10.96 -13.06
CA ILE A 174 6.37 10.31 -13.06
C ILE A 174 7.12 10.44 -14.40
N VAL A 175 6.42 10.33 -15.53
CA VAL A 175 7.08 10.36 -16.85
C VAL A 175 7.81 11.69 -17.12
N PRO A 176 7.23 12.87 -16.80
CA PRO A 176 7.94 14.13 -16.97
C PRO A 176 9.26 14.22 -16.19
N GLN A 177 9.33 13.57 -15.03
CA GLN A 177 10.54 13.56 -14.20
C GLN A 177 11.66 12.72 -14.82
N PHE A 178 11.34 11.63 -15.53
CA PHE A 178 12.32 10.87 -16.32
C PHE A 178 12.77 11.60 -17.57
N ALA A 179 11.97 12.53 -18.09
CA ALA A 179 12.32 13.36 -19.24
C ALA A 179 13.21 14.56 -18.84
N ASP A 180 13.21 14.97 -17.57
CA ASP A 180 14.05 16.06 -17.10
C ASP A 180 15.53 15.65 -17.05
N VAL A 181 16.35 16.32 -17.87
CA VAL A 181 17.80 16.07 -17.96
C VAL A 181 18.50 16.26 -16.61
N LYS A 182 18.01 17.17 -15.76
CA LYS A 182 18.60 17.43 -14.43
C LYS A 182 18.54 16.19 -13.54
N ASN A 183 17.51 15.36 -13.68
CA ASN A 183 17.32 14.17 -12.86
C ASN A 183 18.28 13.02 -13.25
N ARG A 184 19.02 13.15 -14.34
CA ARG A 184 20.02 12.17 -14.80
C ARG A 184 21.36 12.29 -14.07
N HIS A 185 21.55 13.37 -13.30
CA HIS A 185 22.76 13.63 -12.56
C HIS A 185 22.55 13.46 -11.07
N PHE A 186 23.57 12.94 -10.37
CA PHE A 186 23.51 12.76 -8.93
C PHE A 186 23.26 14.11 -8.25
N ASN A 187 22.30 14.12 -7.32
CA ASN A 187 21.96 15.31 -6.53
C ASN A 187 21.92 14.94 -5.05
N PHE A 188 22.82 15.53 -4.28
CA PHE A 188 22.94 15.27 -2.85
C PHE A 188 21.71 15.78 -2.08
N ASP A 189 21.07 16.88 -2.53
CA ASP A 189 19.88 17.46 -1.90
C ASP A 189 18.65 16.55 -2.02
N HIS A 190 18.66 15.60 -2.94
CA HIS A 190 17.64 14.56 -3.06
C HIS A 190 18.11 13.24 -2.42
N PHE A 191 19.37 12.91 -2.56
CA PHE A 191 19.92 11.64 -2.06
C PHE A 191 19.86 11.56 -0.52
N ALA A 192 20.31 12.59 0.18
CA ALA A 192 20.37 12.58 1.65
C ALA A 192 18.97 12.48 2.31
N PRO A 193 17.96 13.31 1.93
CA PRO A 193 16.60 13.12 2.45
C PRO A 193 15.97 11.80 1.99
N GLY A 194 16.32 11.30 0.80
CA GLY A 194 15.88 9.98 0.32
C GLY A 194 16.39 8.84 1.20
N LEU A 195 17.67 8.88 1.55
CA LEU A 195 18.30 7.90 2.46
C LEU A 195 17.69 7.97 3.87
N TYR A 196 17.42 9.18 4.35
CA TYR A 196 16.75 9.40 5.64
C TYR A 196 15.31 8.83 5.64
N ALA A 197 14.54 9.07 4.56
CA ALA A 197 13.20 8.50 4.42
C ALA A 197 13.23 6.97 4.38
N PHE A 198 14.18 6.38 3.64
CA PHE A 198 14.40 4.95 3.58
C PHE A 198 14.71 4.36 4.95
N ALA A 199 15.64 4.96 5.70
CA ALA A 199 16.01 4.52 7.04
C ALA A 199 14.82 4.53 8.01
N ARG A 200 14.01 5.58 7.98
CA ARG A 200 12.79 5.68 8.80
C ARG A 200 11.73 4.64 8.41
N GLY A 201 11.55 4.41 7.10
CA GLY A 201 10.68 3.35 6.60
C GLY A 201 11.13 1.96 7.05
N LEU A 202 12.45 1.72 7.04
CA LEU A 202 13.03 0.48 7.50
C LEU A 202 12.80 0.24 9.00
N VAL A 203 12.98 1.29 9.85
CA VAL A 203 12.64 1.21 11.29
C VAL A 203 11.16 0.89 11.51
N LYS A 204 10.25 1.55 10.79
CA LYS A 204 8.82 1.25 10.88
C LYS A 204 8.52 -0.21 10.59
N LYS A 205 9.16 -0.79 9.56
CA LYS A 205 8.95 -2.18 9.16
C LYS A 205 9.62 -3.14 10.13
N VAL A 206 10.96 -3.07 10.26
CA VAL A 206 11.77 -4.08 10.94
C VAL A 206 11.60 -4.01 12.46
N VAL A 207 11.50 -2.79 13.01
CA VAL A 207 11.45 -2.63 14.47
C VAL A 207 10.02 -2.63 14.99
N ILE A 208 9.12 -1.87 14.35
CA ILE A 208 7.77 -1.68 14.92
C ILE A 208 6.82 -2.75 14.38
N ALA A 209 6.62 -2.80 13.07
CA ALA A 209 5.60 -3.67 12.48
C ALA A 209 5.88 -5.16 12.74
N ASP A 210 7.12 -5.60 12.62
CA ASP A 210 7.48 -7.01 12.82
C ASP A 210 7.39 -7.44 14.28
N THR A 211 7.64 -6.53 15.25
CA THR A 211 7.38 -6.80 16.67
C THR A 211 5.89 -7.02 16.93
N PHE A 212 5.02 -6.14 16.41
CA PHE A 212 3.58 -6.32 16.57
C PHE A 212 3.05 -7.55 15.83
N ALA A 213 3.68 -7.95 14.72
CA ALA A 213 3.26 -9.10 13.91
C ALA A 213 3.17 -10.38 14.72
N VAL A 214 4.17 -10.64 15.57
CA VAL A 214 4.22 -11.87 16.41
C VAL A 214 3.04 -11.94 17.39
N ALA A 215 2.77 -10.86 18.11
CA ALA A 215 1.64 -10.80 19.05
C ALA A 215 0.28 -10.89 18.34
N VAL A 216 0.14 -10.23 17.20
CA VAL A 216 -1.07 -10.25 16.38
C VAL A 216 -1.34 -11.64 15.84
N GLU A 217 -0.32 -12.32 15.33
CA GLU A 217 -0.46 -13.69 14.81
C GLU A 217 -0.92 -14.65 15.90
N ALA A 218 -0.28 -14.60 17.08
CA ALA A 218 -0.69 -15.40 18.23
C ALA A 218 -2.13 -15.12 18.65
N GLY A 219 -2.53 -13.82 18.71
CA GLY A 219 -3.88 -13.44 19.10
C GLY A 219 -4.96 -13.85 18.12
N PHE A 220 -4.71 -13.71 16.80
CA PHE A 220 -5.68 -14.15 15.78
C PHE A 220 -5.75 -15.67 15.65
N ALA A 221 -4.68 -16.41 15.96
CA ALA A 221 -4.71 -17.88 16.02
C ALA A 221 -5.63 -18.38 17.16
N ASP A 222 -5.68 -17.64 18.26
CA ASP A 222 -6.47 -17.97 19.44
C ASP A 222 -7.78 -17.17 19.57
N ALA A 223 -8.33 -16.66 18.48
CA ALA A 223 -9.45 -15.71 18.40
C ALA A 223 -10.66 -16.07 19.28
N LEU A 224 -10.96 -17.37 19.43
CA LEU A 224 -12.13 -17.85 20.17
C LEU A 224 -11.98 -17.79 21.70
N THR A 225 -10.76 -17.65 22.21
CA THR A 225 -10.45 -17.79 23.65
C THR A 225 -9.88 -16.53 24.27
N LEU A 226 -9.80 -15.43 23.52
CA LEU A 226 -9.27 -14.15 24.00
C LEU A 226 -10.17 -13.57 25.11
N ASN A 227 -9.56 -13.04 26.17
CA ASN A 227 -10.25 -12.17 27.11
C ASN A 227 -10.35 -10.74 26.56
N THR A 228 -11.09 -9.86 27.24
CA THR A 228 -11.35 -8.48 26.76
C THR A 228 -10.07 -7.66 26.58
N ALA A 229 -9.11 -7.75 27.49
CA ALA A 229 -7.86 -7.00 27.39
C ALA A 229 -7.03 -7.49 26.20
N GLU A 230 -6.89 -8.81 26.05
CA GLU A 230 -6.18 -9.43 24.92
C GLU A 230 -6.81 -9.06 23.57
N ALA A 231 -8.14 -9.12 23.46
CA ALA A 231 -8.86 -8.78 22.23
C ALA A 231 -8.61 -7.33 21.81
N TRP A 232 -8.61 -6.37 22.75
CA TRP A 232 -8.26 -4.98 22.48
C TRP A 232 -6.79 -4.81 22.09
N PHE A 233 -5.87 -5.45 22.82
CA PHE A 233 -4.45 -5.38 22.46
C PHE A 233 -4.19 -5.97 21.08
N VAL A 234 -4.75 -7.12 20.74
CA VAL A 234 -4.59 -7.75 19.43
C VAL A 234 -5.17 -6.86 18.33
N ALA A 235 -6.36 -6.28 18.50
CA ALA A 235 -6.99 -5.41 17.50
C ALA A 235 -6.22 -4.09 17.30
N ILE A 236 -5.79 -3.43 18.38
CA ILE A 236 -4.94 -2.22 18.31
C ILE A 236 -3.54 -2.59 17.78
N GLY A 237 -3.00 -3.74 18.19
CA GLY A 237 -1.73 -4.26 17.70
C GLY A 237 -1.73 -4.42 16.18
N TYR A 238 -2.79 -5.04 15.62
CA TYR A 238 -2.94 -5.14 14.17
C TYR A 238 -3.10 -3.77 13.49
N THR A 239 -3.84 -2.85 14.12
CA THR A 239 -4.00 -1.47 13.64
C THR A 239 -2.64 -0.77 13.51
N LEU A 240 -1.76 -0.94 14.51
CA LEU A 240 -0.40 -0.39 14.49
C LEU A 240 0.50 -1.13 13.49
N GLN A 241 0.48 -2.46 13.51
CA GLN A 241 1.24 -3.31 12.58
C GLN A 241 0.96 -2.89 11.13
N LEU A 242 -0.31 -2.86 10.73
CA LEU A 242 -0.72 -2.55 9.35
C LEU A 242 -0.26 -1.15 8.93
N TYR A 243 -0.37 -0.17 9.82
CA TYR A 243 0.09 1.19 9.51
C TYR A 243 1.60 1.28 9.37
N PHE A 244 2.36 0.72 10.32
CA PHE A 244 3.82 0.80 10.29
C PHE A 244 4.42 -0.05 9.19
N ASP A 245 3.84 -1.21 8.89
CA ASP A 245 4.24 -2.07 7.77
C ASP A 245 4.07 -1.35 6.44
N PHE A 246 2.85 -0.91 6.14
CA PHE A 246 2.54 -0.34 4.83
C PHE A 246 3.09 1.09 4.67
N SER A 247 3.00 1.95 5.71
CA SER A 247 3.63 3.27 5.64
C SER A 247 5.16 3.18 5.60
N GLY A 248 5.75 2.18 6.27
CA GLY A 248 7.18 1.90 6.20
C GLY A 248 7.63 1.52 4.80
N TYR A 249 6.89 0.64 4.14
CA TYR A 249 7.12 0.31 2.72
C TYR A 249 7.04 1.55 1.83
N CYS A 250 5.98 2.36 1.96
CA CYS A 250 5.82 3.58 1.17
C CYS A 250 6.93 4.60 1.43
N ASP A 251 7.40 4.73 2.68
CA ASP A 251 8.50 5.62 3.03
C ASP A 251 9.81 5.13 2.39
N MET A 252 10.08 3.81 2.38
CA MET A 252 11.23 3.25 1.67
C MET A 252 11.11 3.47 0.16
N ALA A 253 9.95 3.22 -0.42
CA ALA A 253 9.69 3.44 -1.85
C ALA A 253 9.89 4.90 -2.27
N THR A 254 9.34 5.85 -1.51
CA THR A 254 9.52 7.29 -1.78
C THR A 254 10.95 7.74 -1.54
N GLY A 255 11.62 7.19 -0.52
CA GLY A 255 13.03 7.44 -0.24
C GLY A 255 13.93 6.97 -1.38
N VAL A 256 13.75 5.75 -1.85
CA VAL A 256 14.50 5.21 -2.99
C VAL A 256 14.19 6.01 -4.26
N GLY A 257 12.92 6.32 -4.54
CA GLY A 257 12.55 7.20 -5.66
C GLY A 257 13.30 8.52 -5.63
N LEU A 258 13.36 9.16 -4.47
CA LEU A 258 14.05 10.43 -4.28
C LEU A 258 15.58 10.31 -4.49
N MET A 259 16.21 9.18 -4.11
CA MET A 259 17.62 8.91 -4.40
C MET A 259 17.90 8.87 -5.93
N PHE A 260 16.91 8.51 -6.76
CA PHE A 260 16.96 8.60 -8.22
C PHE A 260 16.50 9.96 -8.78
N ASN A 261 16.31 10.97 -7.95
CA ASN A 261 15.72 12.27 -8.28
C ASN A 261 14.26 12.20 -8.74
N ILE A 262 13.54 11.12 -8.40
CA ILE A 262 12.14 10.90 -8.79
C ILE A 262 11.26 11.02 -7.54
N LYS A 263 10.37 12.00 -7.54
CA LYS A 263 9.41 12.23 -6.46
C LYS A 263 8.19 11.35 -6.66
N ILE A 264 7.97 10.43 -5.74
CA ILE A 264 6.78 9.57 -5.68
C ILE A 264 5.76 10.21 -4.74
N PRO A 265 4.45 10.20 -5.05
CA PRO A 265 3.43 10.83 -4.23
C PRO A 265 3.30 10.16 -2.85
N ILE A 266 2.85 10.94 -1.87
CA ILE A 266 2.58 10.43 -0.52
C ILE A 266 1.38 9.48 -0.52
N ASN A 267 1.48 8.40 0.26
CA ASN A 267 0.40 7.44 0.43
C ASN A 267 -0.23 7.46 1.84
N PHE A 268 0.52 7.91 2.85
CA PHE A 268 0.08 8.03 4.24
C PHE A 268 0.42 9.40 4.83
N ASN A 269 -0.61 10.11 5.34
CA ASN A 269 -0.46 11.41 5.99
C ASN A 269 -1.01 11.39 7.41
N SER A 270 -0.37 10.65 8.32
CA SER A 270 -0.78 10.51 9.72
C SER A 270 -2.28 10.17 9.86
N PRO A 271 -2.78 9.06 9.28
CA PRO A 271 -4.21 8.78 9.14
C PRO A 271 -4.94 8.59 10.49
N TYR A 272 -4.25 8.11 11.52
CA TYR A 272 -4.86 7.90 12.83
C TYR A 272 -5.08 9.20 13.64
N LYS A 273 -4.63 10.36 13.14
CA LYS A 273 -5.01 11.68 13.67
C LYS A 273 -6.38 12.15 13.20
N SER A 274 -7.02 11.45 12.25
CA SER A 274 -8.28 11.86 11.65
C SER A 274 -9.45 11.84 12.65
N LEU A 275 -10.28 12.87 12.60
CA LEU A 275 -11.45 13.01 13.47
C LEU A 275 -12.71 12.35 12.89
N ASN A 276 -12.70 12.00 11.60
CA ASN A 276 -13.83 11.37 10.93
C ASN A 276 -13.37 10.46 9.78
N ILE A 277 -14.27 9.60 9.31
CA ILE A 277 -13.97 8.60 8.28
C ILE A 277 -13.60 9.22 6.92
N ARG A 278 -14.13 10.40 6.58
CA ARG A 278 -13.76 11.10 5.35
C ARG A 278 -12.31 11.58 5.40
N GLU A 279 -11.92 12.20 6.51
CA GLU A 279 -10.54 12.65 6.73
C GLU A 279 -9.58 11.46 6.77
N PHE A 280 -9.99 10.33 7.38
CA PHE A 280 -9.20 9.11 7.39
C PHE A 280 -8.83 8.68 5.97
N TRP A 281 -9.78 8.59 5.04
CA TRP A 281 -9.53 8.20 3.64
C TRP A 281 -8.79 9.26 2.81
N GLN A 282 -8.73 10.49 3.27
CA GLN A 282 -7.86 11.54 2.70
C GLN A 282 -6.40 11.41 3.16
N ARG A 283 -6.15 10.63 4.23
CA ARG A 283 -4.85 10.43 4.86
C ARG A 283 -4.32 9.00 4.76
N TRP A 284 -5.20 8.01 4.63
CA TRP A 284 -4.89 6.59 4.45
C TRP A 284 -4.96 6.21 2.98
N HIS A 285 -3.91 5.55 2.48
CA HIS A 285 -3.81 5.04 1.10
C HIS A 285 -4.30 6.07 0.07
N VAL A 286 -3.72 7.29 0.16
CA VAL A 286 -4.16 8.48 -0.57
C VAL A 286 -4.22 8.23 -2.08
N THR A 287 -3.25 7.50 -2.61
CA THR A 287 -3.16 7.24 -4.06
C THR A 287 -4.25 6.28 -4.55
N LEU A 288 -4.63 5.27 -3.75
CA LEU A 288 -5.79 4.42 -4.04
C LEU A 288 -7.10 5.21 -3.98
N SER A 289 -7.28 6.01 -2.93
CA SER A 289 -8.47 6.86 -2.77
C SER A 289 -8.61 7.84 -3.94
N ARG A 290 -7.50 8.41 -4.41
CA ARG A 290 -7.45 9.27 -5.60
C ARG A 290 -7.83 8.51 -6.87
N PHE A 291 -7.28 7.31 -7.07
CA PHE A 291 -7.60 6.47 -8.22
C PHE A 291 -9.10 6.14 -8.28
N LEU A 292 -9.66 5.62 -7.19
CA LEU A 292 -11.09 5.28 -7.11
C LEU A 292 -11.98 6.51 -7.27
N THR A 293 -11.58 7.66 -6.75
CA THR A 293 -12.31 8.91 -6.94
C THR A 293 -12.34 9.34 -8.40
N THR A 294 -11.19 9.29 -9.08
CA THR A 294 -11.04 9.79 -10.45
C THR A 294 -11.67 8.86 -11.49
N TYR A 295 -11.47 7.54 -11.31
CA TYR A 295 -11.83 6.56 -12.34
C TYR A 295 -13.12 5.77 -12.04
N VAL A 296 -13.67 5.88 -10.82
CA VAL A 296 -14.94 5.24 -10.43
C VAL A 296 -15.96 6.27 -9.97
N TYR A 297 -15.68 7.03 -8.92
CA TYR A 297 -16.66 7.92 -8.30
C TYR A 297 -17.15 9.04 -9.24
N PHE A 298 -16.23 9.74 -9.91
CA PHE A 298 -16.60 10.81 -10.84
C PHE A 298 -17.34 10.31 -12.08
N PRO A 299 -16.96 9.21 -12.75
CA PRO A 299 -17.76 8.64 -13.85
C PRO A 299 -19.17 8.23 -13.45
N LEU A 300 -19.41 7.78 -12.20
CA LEU A 300 -20.75 7.48 -11.67
C LEU A 300 -21.60 8.73 -11.40
N GLY A 301 -21.04 9.93 -11.60
CA GLY A 301 -21.68 11.23 -11.38
C GLY A 301 -21.22 11.95 -10.11
N GLY A 302 -20.37 11.33 -9.29
CA GLY A 302 -19.84 11.94 -8.07
C GLY A 302 -20.95 12.35 -7.10
N SER A 303 -20.86 13.59 -6.57
CA SER A 303 -21.87 14.18 -5.69
C SER A 303 -22.87 15.11 -6.41
N ARG A 304 -22.83 15.17 -7.76
CA ARG A 304 -23.61 16.16 -8.54
C ARG A 304 -25.07 15.74 -8.75
N LYS A 305 -25.41 14.46 -8.55
CA LYS A 305 -26.74 13.89 -8.85
C LYS A 305 -27.60 13.68 -7.59
N GLY A 306 -27.44 14.54 -6.59
CA GLY A 306 -28.20 14.48 -5.33
C GLY A 306 -27.62 13.54 -4.28
N LEU A 307 -28.20 13.59 -3.06
CA LEU A 307 -27.68 12.89 -1.88
C LEU A 307 -27.77 11.36 -2.03
N ALA A 308 -28.92 10.84 -2.44
CA ALA A 308 -29.13 9.39 -2.60
C ALA A 308 -28.12 8.76 -3.58
N ARG A 309 -27.91 9.39 -4.74
CA ARG A 309 -26.92 8.92 -5.71
C ARG A 309 -25.49 9.02 -5.17
N THR A 310 -25.17 10.04 -4.37
CA THR A 310 -23.88 10.18 -3.70
C THR A 310 -23.64 9.01 -2.74
N CYS A 311 -24.64 8.64 -1.94
CA CYS A 311 -24.56 7.50 -1.02
C CYS A 311 -24.33 6.18 -1.78
N VAL A 312 -25.07 5.94 -2.85
CA VAL A 312 -24.87 4.76 -3.71
C VAL A 312 -23.45 4.74 -4.30
N ASN A 313 -22.98 5.86 -4.82
CA ASN A 313 -21.63 5.96 -5.39
C ASN A 313 -20.54 5.67 -4.34
N LEU A 314 -20.70 6.15 -3.09
CA LEU A 314 -19.79 5.84 -1.99
C LEU A 314 -19.79 4.33 -1.69
N MET A 315 -20.97 3.70 -1.59
CA MET A 315 -21.06 2.25 -1.37
C MET A 315 -20.36 1.45 -2.47
N ILE A 316 -20.58 1.80 -3.75
CA ILE A 316 -19.90 1.15 -4.87
C ILE A 316 -18.39 1.28 -4.78
N VAL A 317 -17.88 2.49 -4.49
CA VAL A 317 -16.43 2.75 -4.37
C VAL A 317 -15.80 1.91 -3.27
N PHE A 318 -16.45 1.82 -2.10
CA PHE A 318 -15.90 1.06 -0.98
C PHE A 318 -16.03 -0.45 -1.16
N LEU A 319 -17.10 -0.94 -1.78
CA LEU A 319 -17.22 -2.35 -2.15
C LEU A 319 -16.14 -2.75 -3.16
N LEU A 320 -15.88 -1.92 -4.17
CA LEU A 320 -14.77 -2.14 -5.11
C LEU A 320 -13.40 -2.06 -4.44
N SER A 321 -13.24 -1.16 -3.45
CA SER A 321 -12.02 -1.09 -2.64
C SER A 321 -11.82 -2.38 -1.84
N GLY A 322 -12.87 -2.90 -1.21
CA GLY A 322 -12.82 -4.18 -0.49
C GLY A 322 -12.45 -5.34 -1.40
N LEU A 323 -13.12 -5.46 -2.53
CA LEU A 323 -12.82 -6.49 -3.54
C LEU A 323 -11.38 -6.37 -4.05
N TRP A 324 -10.87 -5.17 -4.26
CA TRP A 324 -9.50 -4.95 -4.72
C TRP A 324 -8.46 -5.45 -3.71
N HIS A 325 -8.72 -5.31 -2.41
CA HIS A 325 -7.83 -5.79 -1.36
C HIS A 325 -7.74 -7.32 -1.34
N GLY A 326 -8.84 -8.04 -1.50
CA GLY A 326 -8.78 -9.50 -1.48
C GLY A 326 -10.04 -10.17 -2.07
N ALA A 327 -9.83 -11.37 -2.62
CA ALA A 327 -10.89 -12.23 -3.09
C ALA A 327 -11.51 -12.99 -1.90
N GLY A 328 -12.43 -12.36 -1.18
CA GLY A 328 -13.06 -12.96 -0.01
C GLY A 328 -14.22 -12.12 0.56
N TRP A 329 -15.15 -12.79 1.21
CA TRP A 329 -16.34 -12.16 1.79
C TRP A 329 -16.01 -11.15 2.90
N LEU A 330 -14.97 -11.39 3.68
CA LEU A 330 -14.54 -10.47 4.75
C LEU A 330 -14.02 -9.15 4.21
N PHE A 331 -13.34 -9.15 3.05
CA PHE A 331 -12.93 -7.92 2.37
C PHE A 331 -14.11 -7.13 1.82
N LEU A 332 -15.13 -7.83 1.30
CA LEU A 332 -16.39 -7.19 0.88
C LEU A 332 -17.15 -6.61 2.08
N LEU A 333 -17.21 -7.33 3.20
CA LEU A 333 -17.81 -6.85 4.44
C LEU A 333 -17.06 -5.63 4.98
N TRP A 334 -15.73 -5.66 4.98
CA TRP A 334 -14.91 -4.51 5.35
C TRP A 334 -15.20 -3.29 4.45
N GLY A 335 -15.28 -3.50 3.14
CA GLY A 335 -15.69 -2.45 2.20
C GLY A 335 -17.09 -1.91 2.49
N LEU A 336 -18.05 -2.78 2.78
CA LEU A 336 -19.42 -2.43 3.18
C LEU A 336 -19.42 -1.56 4.46
N MET A 337 -18.64 -1.94 5.49
CA MET A 337 -18.53 -1.19 6.74
C MET A 337 -18.00 0.23 6.49
N HIS A 338 -16.93 0.39 5.72
CA HIS A 338 -16.36 1.70 5.38
C HIS A 338 -17.29 2.54 4.50
N GLY A 339 -17.98 1.90 3.55
CA GLY A 339 -19.01 2.53 2.74
C GLY A 339 -20.17 3.05 3.61
N ALA A 340 -20.70 2.21 4.50
CA ALA A 340 -21.76 2.58 5.44
C ALA A 340 -21.34 3.72 6.38
N ALA A 341 -20.14 3.63 6.97
CA ALA A 341 -19.59 4.69 7.82
C ALA A 341 -19.47 6.03 7.07
N SER A 342 -19.04 5.99 5.79
CA SER A 342 -18.93 7.18 4.95
C SER A 342 -20.30 7.79 4.61
N VAL A 343 -21.30 6.94 4.38
CA VAL A 343 -22.69 7.36 4.15
C VAL A 343 -23.28 7.96 5.43
N LEU A 344 -23.13 7.28 6.59
CA LEU A 344 -23.61 7.78 7.88
C LEU A 344 -22.97 9.13 8.23
N TYR A 345 -21.66 9.25 8.08
CA TYR A 345 -20.98 10.53 8.28
C TYR A 345 -21.54 11.62 7.33
N ARG A 346 -21.82 11.27 6.06
CA ARG A 346 -22.41 12.22 5.09
C ARG A 346 -23.78 12.70 5.51
N LEU A 347 -24.63 11.79 6.02
CA LEU A 347 -26.01 12.08 6.46
C LEU A 347 -26.04 12.88 7.77
N PHE A 348 -25.21 12.50 8.72
CA PHE A 348 -25.18 13.05 10.07
C PHE A 348 -23.98 13.97 10.32
N ARG A 349 -23.44 14.59 9.27
CA ARG A 349 -22.23 15.40 9.35
C ARG A 349 -22.34 16.53 10.37
N LYS A 350 -23.45 17.29 10.35
CA LYS A 350 -23.62 18.46 11.26
C LYS A 350 -23.59 18.07 12.74
N PRO A 351 -24.41 17.12 13.22
CA PRO A 351 -24.33 16.67 14.61
C PRO A 351 -22.98 16.03 14.96
N TYR A 352 -22.36 15.29 14.04
CA TYR A 352 -21.05 14.67 14.28
C TYR A 352 -19.94 15.72 14.43
N ASP A 353 -19.86 16.69 13.50
CA ASP A 353 -18.84 17.76 13.52
C ASP A 353 -19.05 18.70 14.76
N GLY A 354 -20.22 18.69 15.41
CA GLY A 354 -20.50 19.40 16.65
C GLY A 354 -20.03 18.71 17.93
N LEU A 355 -19.58 17.45 17.86
CA LEU A 355 -19.03 16.72 19.01
C LEU A 355 -17.64 17.27 19.38
N HIS A 356 -17.26 17.09 20.66
CA HIS A 356 -15.90 17.40 21.07
C HIS A 356 -14.85 16.61 20.26
N PRO A 357 -13.73 17.19 19.82
CA PRO A 357 -12.74 16.51 18.95
C PRO A 357 -12.24 15.18 19.51
N ALA A 358 -12.07 15.05 20.82
CA ALA A 358 -11.68 13.78 21.45
C ALA A 358 -12.74 12.68 21.25
N LEU A 359 -14.02 13.01 21.30
CA LEU A 359 -15.10 12.05 21.06
C LEU A 359 -15.20 11.68 19.59
N GLN A 360 -15.05 12.64 18.67
CA GLN A 360 -14.96 12.37 17.24
C GLN A 360 -13.82 11.40 16.96
N TRP A 361 -12.64 11.64 17.55
CA TRP A 361 -11.48 10.78 17.39
C TRP A 361 -11.73 9.38 17.95
N MET A 362 -12.27 9.25 19.16
CA MET A 362 -12.57 7.95 19.78
C MET A 362 -13.55 7.13 18.93
N ILE A 363 -14.61 7.75 18.42
CA ILE A 363 -15.60 7.08 17.55
C ILE A 363 -14.93 6.62 16.25
N ASN A 364 -14.17 7.51 15.60
CA ASN A 364 -13.53 7.22 14.33
C ASN A 364 -12.43 6.18 14.47
N PHE A 365 -11.54 6.32 15.45
CA PHE A 365 -10.44 5.39 15.70
C PHE A 365 -10.95 4.02 16.15
N GLY A 366 -11.94 3.99 17.06
CA GLY A 366 -12.59 2.76 17.51
C GLY A 366 -13.26 2.00 16.36
N PHE A 367 -13.98 2.72 15.47
CA PHE A 367 -14.53 2.11 14.25
C PHE A 367 -13.42 1.51 13.37
N ILE A 368 -12.32 2.22 13.17
CA ILE A 368 -11.20 1.77 12.34
C ILE A 368 -10.57 0.51 12.93
N VAL A 369 -10.34 0.47 14.26
CA VAL A 369 -9.80 -0.71 14.97
C VAL A 369 -10.70 -1.93 14.75
N VAL A 370 -12.02 -1.77 14.93
CA VAL A 370 -12.99 -2.86 14.69
C VAL A 370 -12.99 -3.28 13.22
N ALA A 371 -12.99 -2.34 12.29
CA ALA A 371 -12.98 -2.66 10.86
C ALA A 371 -11.71 -3.45 10.45
N TRP A 372 -10.56 -3.15 11.04
CA TRP A 372 -9.33 -3.89 10.80
C TRP A 372 -9.37 -5.33 11.32
N VAL A 373 -10.17 -5.64 12.36
CA VAL A 373 -10.39 -7.03 12.78
C VAL A 373 -10.98 -7.87 11.64
N PHE A 374 -12.01 -7.35 10.95
CA PHE A 374 -12.60 -8.04 9.79
C PHE A 374 -11.65 -8.14 8.60
N PHE A 375 -10.76 -7.17 8.43
CA PHE A 375 -9.76 -7.20 7.37
C PHE A 375 -8.69 -8.29 7.57
N ARG A 376 -8.34 -8.59 8.85
CA ARG A 376 -7.27 -9.53 9.21
C ARG A 376 -7.78 -10.96 9.41
N ALA A 377 -8.98 -11.12 9.93
CA ALA A 377 -9.52 -12.42 10.29
C ALA A 377 -9.61 -13.36 9.07
N THR A 378 -9.46 -14.65 9.33
CA THR A 378 -9.56 -15.70 8.30
C THR A 378 -10.99 -16.19 8.12
N SER A 379 -11.83 -16.05 9.16
CA SER A 379 -13.25 -16.40 9.14
C SER A 379 -14.12 -15.33 9.80
N LEU A 380 -15.40 -15.30 9.42
CA LEU A 380 -16.39 -14.44 10.09
C LEU A 380 -16.55 -14.80 11.56
N THR A 381 -16.44 -16.07 11.88
CA THR A 381 -16.50 -16.58 13.26
C THR A 381 -15.40 -15.98 14.12
N ASP A 382 -14.14 -15.98 13.64
CA ASP A 382 -13.00 -15.40 14.35
C ASP A 382 -13.17 -13.88 14.53
N ALA A 383 -13.57 -13.18 13.45
CA ALA A 383 -13.81 -11.74 13.53
C ALA A 383 -14.86 -11.39 14.58
N LEU A 384 -15.99 -12.09 14.56
CA LEU A 384 -17.08 -11.88 15.52
C LEU A 384 -16.68 -12.28 16.94
N ALA A 385 -15.87 -13.34 17.12
CA ALA A 385 -15.37 -13.77 18.42
C ALA A 385 -14.49 -12.68 19.05
N ILE A 386 -13.53 -12.12 18.28
CA ILE A 386 -12.67 -11.02 18.74
C ILE A 386 -13.53 -9.81 19.12
N VAL A 387 -14.45 -9.37 18.25
CA VAL A 387 -15.32 -8.21 18.53
C VAL A 387 -16.22 -8.47 19.75
N LYS A 388 -16.75 -9.68 19.91
CA LYS A 388 -17.50 -10.08 21.09
C LYS A 388 -16.61 -10.00 22.34
N ALA A 389 -15.40 -10.55 22.31
CA ALA A 389 -14.46 -10.49 23.43
C ALA A 389 -14.13 -9.05 23.84
N MET A 390 -13.96 -8.13 22.86
CA MET A 390 -13.78 -6.69 23.13
C MET A 390 -14.91 -6.05 23.94
N LEU A 391 -16.13 -6.61 23.90
CA LEU A 391 -17.34 -6.05 24.50
C LEU A 391 -17.80 -6.76 25.76
N THR A 392 -17.35 -7.99 26.04
CA THR A 392 -17.89 -8.84 27.12
C THR A 392 -17.42 -8.50 28.55
N MET A 393 -16.44 -7.58 28.68
CA MET A 393 -15.84 -7.18 29.97
C MET A 393 -15.30 -8.36 30.80
N ASN A 394 -14.88 -9.42 30.13
CA ASN A 394 -14.23 -10.57 30.75
C ASN A 394 -12.72 -10.33 30.82
N PHE A 395 -12.23 -9.74 31.89
CA PHE A 395 -10.81 -9.44 32.10
C PHE A 395 -10.09 -10.61 32.79
N GLY A 396 -8.89 -10.91 32.32
CA GLY A 396 -8.00 -11.94 32.84
C GLY A 396 -6.55 -11.56 32.66
N PRO A 397 -5.61 -12.41 33.11
CA PRO A 397 -4.20 -12.20 32.84
C PRO A 397 -3.92 -12.26 31.31
N LEU A 398 -2.93 -11.50 30.86
CA LEU A 398 -2.47 -11.55 29.50
C LEU A 398 -1.61 -12.81 29.30
N ARG A 399 -1.84 -13.54 28.24
CA ARG A 399 -1.09 -14.77 27.93
C ARG A 399 0.32 -14.45 27.40
N ASP A 400 1.24 -15.33 27.75
CA ASP A 400 2.65 -15.17 27.39
C ASP A 400 2.90 -15.18 25.88
N SER A 401 2.07 -15.89 25.09
CA SER A 401 2.17 -15.90 23.64
C SER A 401 1.99 -14.52 22.98
N ILE A 402 1.29 -13.60 23.66
CA ILE A 402 1.12 -12.21 23.20
C ILE A 402 2.21 -11.32 23.79
N THR A 403 2.50 -11.44 25.09
CA THR A 403 3.43 -10.52 25.79
C THR A 403 4.88 -10.76 25.47
N SER A 404 5.29 -12.02 25.20
CA SER A 404 6.66 -12.39 24.83
C SER A 404 7.18 -11.77 23.54
N ALA A 405 6.28 -11.36 22.63
CA ALA A 405 6.63 -10.64 21.43
C ALA A 405 7.35 -9.31 21.68
N PHE A 406 7.13 -8.70 22.85
CA PHE A 406 7.60 -7.36 23.20
C PHE A 406 8.89 -7.37 24.04
N ALA A 407 9.86 -8.21 23.65
CA ALA A 407 11.18 -8.18 24.25
C ALA A 407 11.92 -6.87 23.92
N LEU A 408 12.81 -6.45 24.82
CA LEU A 408 13.69 -5.30 24.54
C LEU A 408 14.86 -5.75 23.67
N PRO A 409 15.18 -5.00 22.60
CA PRO A 409 16.33 -5.31 21.75
C PRO A 409 17.66 -5.28 22.55
N GLY A 410 18.58 -6.18 22.21
CA GLY A 410 19.93 -6.18 22.77
C GLY A 410 20.16 -7.07 23.98
N GLY A 411 19.23 -7.99 24.29
CA GLY A 411 19.45 -9.01 25.33
C GLY A 411 19.33 -8.50 26.78
N PHE A 412 18.94 -7.23 26.98
CA PHE A 412 18.71 -6.69 28.33
C PHE A 412 17.55 -7.37 29.04
N HIS A 413 16.52 -7.84 28.31
CA HIS A 413 15.46 -8.73 28.77
C HIS A 413 14.98 -9.52 27.57
N PRO A 414 15.46 -10.76 27.37
CA PRO A 414 15.06 -11.61 26.24
C PRO A 414 13.57 -12.04 26.33
N ASP A 415 13.02 -12.06 27.56
CA ASP A 415 11.64 -12.43 27.78
C ASP A 415 10.76 -11.17 27.79
N GLY A 416 9.92 -11.01 26.78
CA GLY A 416 8.90 -9.96 26.72
C GLY A 416 7.90 -10.14 27.88
N ASN A 417 7.37 -9.05 28.37
CA ASN A 417 6.34 -9.05 29.40
C ASN A 417 5.30 -7.94 29.20
N ALA A 418 4.25 -7.97 30.01
CA ALA A 418 3.17 -7.00 29.91
C ALA A 418 3.62 -5.53 30.03
N VAL A 419 4.65 -5.24 30.84
CA VAL A 419 5.17 -3.87 31.02
C VAL A 419 5.81 -3.38 29.74
N TYR A 420 6.68 -4.19 29.12
CA TYR A 420 7.31 -3.83 27.83
C TYR A 420 6.27 -3.73 26.72
N MET A 421 5.28 -4.61 26.69
CA MET A 421 4.14 -4.51 25.78
C MET A 421 3.45 -3.14 25.93
N MET A 422 3.11 -2.71 27.13
CA MET A 422 2.50 -1.39 27.37
C MET A 422 3.37 -0.24 26.89
N ILE A 423 4.68 -0.31 27.11
CA ILE A 423 5.65 0.69 26.59
C ILE A 423 5.62 0.74 25.07
N TRP A 424 5.65 -0.41 24.38
CA TRP A 424 5.59 -0.50 22.93
C TRP A 424 4.30 0.11 22.36
N TYR A 425 3.12 -0.21 22.99
CA TYR A 425 1.84 0.37 22.57
C TYR A 425 1.81 1.88 22.78
N ALA A 426 2.23 2.37 23.95
CA ALA A 426 2.27 3.79 24.27
C ALA A 426 3.20 4.55 23.33
N ALA A 427 4.44 4.05 23.09
CA ALA A 427 5.40 4.65 22.20
C ALA A 427 4.90 4.68 20.74
N SER A 428 4.29 3.59 20.26
CA SER A 428 3.77 3.48 18.90
C SER A 428 2.55 4.38 18.68
N LEU A 429 1.62 4.45 19.63
CA LEU A 429 0.49 5.39 19.60
C LEU A 429 0.97 6.84 19.66
N PHE A 430 1.95 7.15 20.52
CA PHE A 430 2.57 8.48 20.54
C PHE A 430 3.24 8.82 19.21
N ALA A 431 3.92 7.87 18.57
CA ALA A 431 4.50 8.08 17.25
C ALA A 431 3.44 8.38 16.18
N CYS A 432 2.28 7.69 16.21
CA CYS A 432 1.19 7.92 15.28
C CYS A 432 0.46 9.25 15.51
N LEU A 433 0.23 9.63 16.78
CA LEU A 433 -0.65 10.74 17.16
C LEU A 433 0.11 12.02 17.48
N GLY A 434 1.31 11.93 18.08
CA GLY A 434 2.09 13.08 18.54
C GLY A 434 3.15 13.55 17.55
N LEU A 435 3.80 12.61 16.85
CA LEU A 435 4.95 12.95 16.02
C LEU A 435 4.56 13.37 14.61
N ARG A 436 5.48 14.09 13.94
CA ARG A 436 5.44 14.36 12.51
C ARG A 436 5.77 13.10 11.73
N ASN A 437 5.05 12.86 10.63
CA ASN A 437 5.27 11.70 9.76
C ASN A 437 6.61 11.80 8.99
N THR A 438 7.00 10.72 8.31
CA THR A 438 8.27 10.68 7.56
C THR A 438 8.27 11.68 6.41
N TYR A 439 7.16 11.82 5.69
CA TYR A 439 7.07 12.76 4.57
C TYR A 439 7.34 14.20 5.01
N GLU A 440 6.66 14.67 6.07
CA GLU A 440 6.87 16.02 6.62
C GLU A 440 8.32 16.24 7.05
N LYS A 441 8.96 15.23 7.68
CA LYS A 441 10.37 15.31 8.10
C LYS A 441 11.33 15.26 6.90
N THR A 442 10.98 14.55 5.84
CA THR A 442 11.80 14.48 4.62
C THR A 442 11.76 15.79 3.83
N MET A 443 10.57 16.43 3.77
CA MET A 443 10.43 17.73 3.10
C MET A 443 11.19 18.86 3.82
N ASP A 444 11.26 18.80 5.14
CA ASP A 444 12.00 19.78 5.97
C ASP A 444 13.41 19.27 6.34
N PHE A 445 13.92 18.26 5.63
CA PHE A 445 15.21 17.67 5.95
C PHE A 445 16.36 18.69 5.83
N ARG A 446 17.21 18.73 6.87
CA ARG A 446 18.46 19.48 6.86
C ARG A 446 19.60 18.53 7.13
N PRO A 447 20.71 18.59 6.37
CA PRO A 447 21.87 17.72 6.56
C PRO A 447 22.67 18.15 7.80
N THR A 448 22.11 17.89 8.98
CA THR A 448 22.78 18.13 10.27
C THR A 448 23.52 16.87 10.73
N VAL A 449 24.55 17.04 11.58
CA VAL A 449 25.26 15.91 12.18
C VAL A 449 24.30 14.96 12.91
N CYS A 450 23.32 15.50 13.63
CA CYS A 450 22.31 14.70 14.33
C CYS A 450 21.48 13.84 13.36
N ASN A 451 20.98 14.41 12.25
CA ASN A 451 20.23 13.66 11.24
C ASN A 451 21.11 12.62 10.54
N SER A 452 22.38 12.92 10.29
CA SER A 452 23.31 11.96 9.70
C SER A 452 23.59 10.78 10.63
N ILE A 453 23.92 11.05 11.89
CA ILE A 453 24.16 10.01 12.90
C ILE A 453 22.90 9.16 13.09
N SER A 454 21.73 9.79 13.25
CA SER A 454 20.47 9.05 13.43
C SER A 454 20.14 8.16 12.22
N THR A 455 20.41 8.62 10.98
CA THR A 455 20.21 7.82 9.77
C THR A 455 21.10 6.60 9.75
N VAL A 456 22.41 6.79 10.06
CA VAL A 456 23.38 5.68 10.12
C VAL A 456 22.99 4.68 11.20
N LEU A 457 22.62 5.14 12.40
CA LEU A 457 22.21 4.26 13.50
C LEU A 457 20.94 3.48 13.16
N MET A 458 19.95 4.13 12.53
CA MET A 458 18.72 3.45 12.08
C MET A 458 19.03 2.34 11.06
N ILE A 459 19.84 2.62 10.04
CA ILE A 459 20.20 1.62 9.02
C ILE A 459 21.01 0.50 9.66
N LEU A 460 22.02 0.82 10.44
CA LEU A 460 22.90 -0.18 11.11
C LEU A 460 22.08 -1.09 12.02
N TYR A 461 21.26 -0.51 12.90
CA TYR A 461 20.42 -1.28 13.81
C TYR A 461 19.47 -2.21 13.05
N CYS A 462 18.73 -1.68 12.06
CA CYS A 462 17.81 -2.49 11.26
C CYS A 462 18.54 -3.59 10.49
N THR A 463 19.73 -3.30 9.92
CA THR A 463 20.53 -4.28 9.19
C THR A 463 21.00 -5.41 10.12
N LEU A 464 21.45 -5.10 11.33
CA LEU A 464 21.85 -6.10 12.32
C LEU A 464 20.66 -6.91 12.89
N SER A 465 19.47 -6.31 12.90
CA SER A 465 18.23 -6.95 13.40
C SER A 465 17.51 -7.81 12.36
N LEU A 466 17.96 -7.87 11.11
CA LEU A 466 17.40 -8.74 10.08
C LEU A 466 17.78 -10.20 10.32
N SER A 467 17.15 -10.84 11.30
CA SER A 467 17.33 -12.29 11.56
C SER A 467 16.60 -13.18 10.56
N SER A 468 15.45 -12.71 10.05
CA SER A 468 14.69 -13.29 8.95
C SER A 468 14.07 -12.18 8.11
N VAL A 469 13.94 -12.41 6.80
CA VAL A 469 13.30 -11.43 5.91
C VAL A 469 11.79 -11.61 6.03
N SER A 470 11.15 -10.74 6.83
CA SER A 470 9.69 -10.72 6.93
C SER A 470 9.06 -10.16 5.66
N VAL A 471 8.04 -10.84 5.17
CA VAL A 471 7.26 -10.40 4.00
C VAL A 471 6.34 -9.25 4.42
N PHE A 472 6.14 -8.28 3.54
CA PHE A 472 5.16 -7.22 3.77
C PHE A 472 3.73 -7.81 3.78
N LEU A 473 2.90 -7.33 4.71
CA LEU A 473 1.50 -7.79 4.83
C LEU A 473 0.75 -7.71 3.50
N TYR A 474 0.98 -6.66 2.74
CA TYR A 474 0.31 -6.43 1.44
C TYR A 474 0.66 -7.43 0.33
N PHE A 475 1.64 -8.29 0.54
CA PHE A 475 1.96 -9.36 -0.43
C PHE A 475 1.07 -10.59 -0.26
N ASN A 476 0.31 -10.63 0.83
CA ASN A 476 -0.61 -11.73 1.15
C ASN A 476 -2.05 -11.46 0.68
N PHE A 477 -2.32 -10.29 0.09
CA PHE A 477 -3.67 -9.85 -0.33
C PHE A 477 -3.84 -9.71 -1.85
#